data_4e91d0233cba47a654b3497b9b57a332
#
_entry.id   4e91d0233cba47a654b3497b9b57a332
#
_cell.length_a   1.000
_cell.length_b   1.000
_cell.length_c   1.000
_cell.angle_alpha   90.00
_cell.angle_beta   90.00
_cell.angle_gamma   90.00
#
_symmetry.space_group_name_H-M   'P 1'
#
loop_
_entity.id
_entity.type
_entity.pdbx_description
1 polymer ?
#
loop_
_entity_poly.entity_id
_entity_poly.type
_entity_poly.pdbx_seq_one_letter_code
_entity_poly.pdbx_strand_id
1 'polypeptide(L)'
;MTQIKATLLTGGNHIETVSFPCSDDEIMRLTEQNEIGHKATVFINNLIGPKGLKPMEGTYANIHELNYLAKRMDSFDGTEMGKLLAAASRFDTRDLRQLINYTFNLGRITLIQNISDMQTVGVEHYMDIHGGCCSNEEYRDPKRAEEGRALLNSKRGIWTDYGLMFINDEVPWEEVYNGITFPEYLCGGPEESSVAICHGGRTEFVYPPCEQSSIEFALERLGADSLDDCHIQMSCSRFGKSLSEVMDHILNDEGLEAFNEVCHAAAKIPDRDLDKFTAAVLYANADTSCEVCRIAESLELFEYAPGVRDANNLGAWWLENKLDCSLPYEIDEFFDYEGYGESIAENNDGEFVEGLGFVCMEEGYTLEDVLQDMDQGMGGM
;
A
#
# COMPACT_ATOMS: atom_id res chain seq x y z
N MET A 1 -12.76 9.99 -3.22
CA MET A 1 -11.78 9.97 -4.33
C MET A 1 -11.81 11.28 -5.08
N THR A 2 -10.75 12.04 -5.02
CA THR A 2 -10.64 13.31 -5.78
C THR A 2 -10.08 13.00 -7.16
N GLN A 3 -10.94 12.66 -8.10
CA GLN A 3 -10.53 12.30 -9.45
C GLN A 3 -10.05 13.53 -10.23
N ILE A 4 -8.82 13.48 -10.73
CA ILE A 4 -8.28 14.45 -11.70
C ILE A 4 -8.56 13.90 -13.09
N LYS A 5 -9.23 14.71 -13.96
CA LYS A 5 -9.36 14.38 -15.39
C LYS A 5 -8.64 15.44 -16.19
N ALA A 6 -7.68 15.04 -16.99
CA ALA A 6 -6.96 15.94 -17.86
C ALA A 6 -7.24 15.61 -19.33
N THR A 7 -7.58 16.62 -20.11
CA THR A 7 -7.62 16.54 -21.56
C THR A 7 -6.23 16.89 -22.08
N LEU A 8 -5.53 15.89 -22.58
CA LEU A 8 -4.15 15.98 -23.02
C LEU A 8 -4.10 16.20 -24.53
N LEU A 9 -3.22 17.09 -24.97
CA LEU A 9 -2.84 17.24 -26.36
C LEU A 9 -1.47 16.58 -26.54
N THR A 10 -1.45 15.51 -27.33
CA THR A 10 -0.26 14.71 -27.60
C THR A 10 0.29 15.00 -29.00
N GLY A 11 1.38 14.33 -29.39
CA GLY A 11 1.98 14.48 -30.72
C GLY A 11 0.97 14.31 -31.86
N GLY A 12 1.04 15.15 -32.89
CA GLY A 12 0.14 15.07 -34.04
C GLY A 12 -1.27 15.66 -33.84
N ASN A 13 -1.49 16.49 -32.81
CA ASN A 13 -2.80 17.09 -32.45
C ASN A 13 -3.87 16.06 -31.99
N HIS A 14 -3.46 14.91 -31.51
CA HIS A 14 -4.40 13.97 -30.90
C HIS A 14 -4.83 14.48 -29.52
N ILE A 15 -6.14 14.47 -29.25
CA ILE A 15 -6.73 14.94 -27.98
C ILE A 15 -7.35 13.73 -27.28
N GLU A 16 -6.89 13.44 -26.08
CA GLU A 16 -7.43 12.36 -25.25
C GLU A 16 -7.71 12.86 -23.84
N THR A 17 -8.79 12.37 -23.22
CA THR A 17 -9.14 12.69 -21.84
C THR A 17 -8.85 11.49 -20.95
N VAL A 18 -7.93 11.67 -20.02
CA VAL A 18 -7.45 10.65 -19.10
C VAL A 18 -7.88 10.98 -17.68
N SER A 19 -8.25 9.95 -16.92
CA SER A 19 -8.56 10.06 -15.50
C SER A 19 -7.34 9.61 -14.68
N PHE A 20 -6.88 10.45 -13.77
CA PHE A 20 -5.75 10.17 -12.88
C PHE A 20 -6.22 9.95 -11.43
N PRO A 21 -5.60 9.03 -10.66
CA PRO A 21 -4.54 8.14 -11.13
C PRO A 21 -5.04 7.10 -12.13
N CYS A 22 -4.16 6.68 -13.03
CA CYS A 22 -4.37 5.60 -13.99
C CYS A 22 -3.25 4.56 -13.87
N SER A 23 -3.43 3.40 -14.51
CA SER A 23 -2.42 2.34 -14.55
C SER A 23 -1.20 2.75 -15.37
N ASP A 24 -0.07 2.10 -15.11
CA ASP A 24 1.14 2.35 -15.87
C ASP A 24 1.02 1.81 -17.31
N ASP A 25 0.24 0.74 -17.54
CA ASP A 25 -0.12 0.27 -18.89
C ASP A 25 -0.90 1.32 -19.68
N GLU A 26 -1.81 2.05 -19.03
CA GLU A 26 -2.52 3.16 -19.70
C GLU A 26 -1.55 4.29 -20.07
N ILE A 27 -0.57 4.60 -19.21
CA ILE A 27 0.47 5.59 -19.54
C ILE A 27 1.34 5.09 -20.68
N MET A 28 1.74 3.82 -20.68
CA MET A 28 2.53 3.21 -21.76
C MET A 28 1.76 3.31 -23.09
N ARG A 29 0.50 2.91 -23.11
CA ARG A 29 -0.38 3.05 -24.29
C ARG A 29 -0.43 4.49 -24.80
N LEU A 30 -0.55 5.47 -23.91
CA LEU A 30 -0.61 6.89 -24.26
C LEU A 30 0.71 7.39 -24.85
N THR A 31 1.84 6.95 -24.30
CA THR A 31 3.18 7.38 -24.75
C THR A 31 3.55 6.74 -26.08
N GLU A 32 3.27 5.46 -26.29
CA GLU A 32 3.53 4.73 -27.52
C GLU A 32 2.66 5.23 -28.68
N GLN A 33 1.35 5.30 -28.51
CA GLN A 33 0.42 5.70 -29.55
C GLN A 33 0.64 7.14 -30.06
N ASN A 34 1.23 7.98 -29.24
CA ASN A 34 1.38 9.41 -29.52
C ASN A 34 2.82 9.81 -29.82
N GLU A 35 3.73 8.86 -29.99
CA GLU A 35 5.17 9.10 -30.23
C GLU A 35 5.76 10.11 -29.22
N ILE A 36 5.28 10.07 -27.96
CA ILE A 36 5.76 10.94 -26.90
C ILE A 36 7.14 10.38 -26.49
N GLY A 37 8.19 11.07 -26.88
CA GLY A 37 9.56 10.61 -26.55
C GLY A 37 9.81 10.46 -25.05
N HIS A 38 10.96 9.93 -24.69
CA HIS A 38 11.41 9.58 -23.32
C HIS A 38 11.08 10.58 -22.19
N LYS A 39 10.73 11.82 -22.50
CA LYS A 39 10.34 12.82 -21.50
C LYS A 39 8.85 12.76 -21.11
N ALA A 40 8.06 11.90 -21.76
CA ALA A 40 6.63 11.71 -21.51
C ALA A 40 5.86 13.04 -21.25
N THR A 41 6.23 14.11 -22.00
CA THR A 41 5.72 15.47 -21.80
C THR A 41 4.49 15.71 -22.70
N VAL A 42 3.38 16.07 -22.07
CA VAL A 42 2.09 16.33 -22.73
C VAL A 42 1.62 17.74 -22.43
N PHE A 43 0.79 18.32 -23.31
CA PHE A 43 0.15 19.60 -23.05
C PHE A 43 -1.23 19.38 -22.42
N ILE A 44 -1.47 19.98 -21.25
CA ILE A 44 -2.75 19.93 -20.55
C ILE A 44 -3.68 20.99 -21.15
N ASN A 45 -4.57 20.57 -22.04
CA ASN A 45 -5.52 21.47 -22.70
C ASN A 45 -6.68 21.88 -21.78
N ASN A 46 -7.16 20.95 -20.95
CA ASN A 46 -8.19 21.19 -19.93
C ASN A 46 -7.96 20.30 -18.73
N LEU A 47 -8.24 20.82 -17.52
CA LEU A 47 -8.10 20.08 -16.27
C LEU A 47 -9.41 20.18 -15.49
N ILE A 48 -10.04 19.05 -15.23
CA ILE A 48 -11.20 18.89 -14.36
C ILE A 48 -10.72 18.27 -13.07
N GLY A 49 -10.86 18.99 -11.95
CA GLY A 49 -10.37 18.56 -10.65
C GLY A 49 -10.40 19.70 -9.63
N PRO A 50 -9.62 19.60 -8.54
CA PRO A 50 -9.56 20.63 -7.52
C PRO A 50 -9.11 21.98 -8.10
N LYS A 51 -9.76 23.07 -7.64
CA LYS A 51 -9.45 24.43 -8.09
C LYS A 51 -7.97 24.81 -7.95
N GLY A 52 -7.29 24.33 -6.89
CA GLY A 52 -5.88 24.61 -6.64
C GLY A 52 -4.94 24.10 -7.74
N LEU A 53 -5.36 23.12 -8.54
CA LEU A 53 -4.57 22.61 -9.67
C LEU A 53 -4.91 23.30 -11.01
N LYS A 54 -5.89 24.19 -11.04
CA LYS A 54 -6.31 24.91 -12.25
C LYS A 54 -5.17 25.66 -12.97
N PRO A 55 -4.15 26.21 -12.28
CA PRO A 55 -3.01 26.85 -12.92
C PRO A 55 -2.20 25.94 -13.85
N MET A 56 -2.32 24.62 -13.74
CA MET A 56 -1.66 23.66 -14.64
C MET A 56 -2.30 23.60 -16.04
N GLU A 57 -3.53 24.07 -16.18
CA GLU A 57 -4.22 24.14 -17.48
C GLU A 57 -3.48 25.10 -18.43
N GLY A 58 -3.27 24.68 -19.67
CA GLY A 58 -2.49 25.45 -20.64
C GLY A 58 -0.97 25.33 -20.47
N THR A 59 -0.47 24.35 -19.71
CA THR A 59 0.95 24.10 -19.52
C THR A 59 1.38 22.72 -20.04
N TYR A 60 2.69 22.55 -20.21
CA TYR A 60 3.29 21.23 -20.45
C TYR A 60 3.59 20.53 -19.14
N ALA A 61 3.32 19.23 -19.07
CA ALA A 61 3.52 18.43 -17.89
C ALA A 61 4.10 17.05 -18.25
N ASN A 62 4.91 16.48 -17.36
CA ASN A 62 5.30 15.08 -17.44
C ASN A 62 4.12 14.22 -16.95
N ILE A 63 3.68 13.26 -17.77
CA ILE A 63 2.50 12.42 -17.47
C ILE A 63 2.75 11.51 -16.26
N HIS A 64 3.98 11.01 -16.06
CA HIS A 64 4.33 10.20 -14.89
C HIS A 64 4.29 11.03 -13.59
N GLU A 65 4.79 12.28 -13.62
CA GLU A 65 4.68 13.20 -12.48
C GLU A 65 3.22 13.52 -12.14
N LEU A 66 2.37 13.72 -13.16
CA LEU A 66 0.95 13.96 -12.96
C LEU A 66 0.26 12.75 -12.35
N ASN A 67 0.59 11.54 -12.82
CA ASN A 67 0.07 10.29 -12.28
C ASN A 67 0.52 10.06 -10.85
N TYR A 68 1.81 10.26 -10.57
CA TYR A 68 2.35 10.14 -9.22
C TYR A 68 1.69 11.13 -8.26
N LEU A 69 1.55 12.41 -8.64
CA LEU A 69 0.84 13.40 -7.84
C LEU A 69 -0.60 12.96 -7.55
N ALA A 70 -1.30 12.42 -8.55
CA ALA A 70 -2.66 11.92 -8.39
C ALA A 70 -2.73 10.70 -7.43
N LYS A 71 -1.80 9.75 -7.54
CA LYS A 71 -1.66 8.62 -6.60
C LYS A 71 -1.45 9.12 -5.17
N ARG A 72 -0.54 10.08 -4.96
CA ARG A 72 -0.33 10.73 -3.65
C ARG A 72 -1.60 11.40 -3.11
N MET A 73 -2.29 12.14 -3.96
CA MET A 73 -3.52 12.85 -3.57
C MET A 73 -4.66 11.89 -3.23
N ASP A 74 -4.72 10.73 -3.84
CA ASP A 74 -5.77 9.73 -3.57
C ASP A 74 -5.61 9.11 -2.16
N SER A 75 -4.40 9.08 -1.61
CA SER A 75 -4.13 8.63 -0.24
C SER A 75 -4.43 9.67 0.84
N PHE A 76 -4.74 10.91 0.47
CA PHE A 76 -4.90 12.01 1.44
C PHE A 76 -6.28 12.05 2.06
N ASP A 77 -6.30 12.38 3.35
CA ASP A 77 -7.53 12.79 4.01
C ASP A 77 -7.97 14.21 3.59
N GLY A 78 -9.13 14.65 4.09
CA GLY A 78 -9.67 15.97 3.75
C GLY A 78 -8.80 17.14 4.23
N THR A 79 -8.06 16.97 5.31
CA THR A 79 -7.16 17.99 5.88
C THR A 79 -5.89 18.11 5.07
N GLU A 80 -5.24 16.99 4.77
CA GLU A 80 -4.05 16.92 3.94
C GLU A 80 -4.31 17.48 2.55
N MET A 81 -5.42 17.06 1.93
CA MET A 81 -5.87 17.59 0.64
C MET A 81 -6.08 19.10 0.71
N GLY A 82 -6.74 19.59 1.74
CA GLY A 82 -6.97 21.03 1.96
C GLY A 82 -5.66 21.81 2.03
N LYS A 83 -4.66 21.32 2.77
CA LYS A 83 -3.33 21.93 2.89
C LYS A 83 -2.60 22.00 1.56
N LEU A 84 -2.54 20.88 0.82
CA LEU A 84 -1.91 20.83 -0.50
C LEU A 84 -2.53 21.85 -1.45
N LEU A 85 -3.88 21.87 -1.53
CA LEU A 85 -4.60 22.75 -2.44
C LEU A 85 -4.53 24.22 -2.05
N ALA A 86 -4.49 24.52 -0.74
CA ALA A 86 -4.25 25.88 -0.25
C ALA A 86 -2.86 26.37 -0.68
N ALA A 87 -1.82 25.53 -0.49
CA ALA A 87 -0.47 25.85 -0.94
C ALA A 87 -0.39 26.03 -2.46
N ALA A 88 -0.93 25.09 -3.22
CA ALA A 88 -0.94 25.14 -4.69
C ALA A 88 -1.60 26.43 -5.22
N SER A 89 -2.77 26.81 -4.66
CA SER A 89 -3.48 28.01 -5.07
C SER A 89 -2.72 29.31 -4.70
N ARG A 90 -2.07 29.33 -3.53
CA ARG A 90 -1.37 30.52 -3.04
C ARG A 90 -0.07 30.80 -3.78
N PHE A 91 0.66 29.75 -4.11
CA PHE A 91 1.95 29.86 -4.78
C PHE A 91 1.83 29.80 -6.31
N ASP A 92 0.60 29.70 -6.84
CA ASP A 92 0.31 29.57 -8.28
C ASP A 92 1.23 28.55 -8.96
N THR A 93 1.39 27.40 -8.31
CA THR A 93 2.38 26.42 -8.69
C THR A 93 1.92 25.66 -9.92
N ARG A 94 2.69 25.76 -10.99
CA ARG A 94 2.51 25.05 -12.27
C ARG A 94 3.55 23.96 -12.46
N ASP A 95 4.44 23.81 -11.50
CA ASP A 95 5.56 22.87 -11.51
C ASP A 95 5.15 21.62 -10.70
N LEU A 96 5.01 20.50 -11.39
CA LEU A 96 4.66 19.21 -10.78
C LEU A 96 5.67 18.75 -9.75
N ARG A 97 6.97 18.96 -10.00
CA ARG A 97 8.03 18.65 -9.03
C ARG A 97 7.80 19.37 -7.70
N GLN A 98 7.44 20.64 -7.76
CA GLN A 98 7.15 21.42 -6.57
C GLN A 98 5.88 20.92 -5.88
N LEU A 99 4.81 20.59 -6.62
CA LEU A 99 3.58 20.04 -6.07
C LEU A 99 3.81 18.70 -5.40
N ILE A 100 4.60 17.82 -6.03
CA ILE A 100 5.00 16.54 -5.43
C ILE A 100 5.74 16.78 -4.13
N ASN A 101 6.73 17.68 -4.09
CA ASN A 101 7.44 17.99 -2.86
C ASN A 101 6.52 18.57 -1.77
N TYR A 102 5.50 19.37 -2.11
CA TYR A 102 4.50 19.81 -1.13
C TYR A 102 3.76 18.64 -0.48
N THR A 103 3.52 17.53 -1.19
CA THR A 103 2.85 16.34 -0.60
C THR A 103 3.65 15.71 0.55
N PHE A 104 4.95 15.93 0.63
CA PHE A 104 5.85 15.47 1.70
C PHE A 104 6.13 16.54 2.76
N ASN A 105 5.66 17.77 2.53
CA ASN A 105 5.93 18.91 3.39
C ASN A 105 4.64 19.52 3.98
N LEU A 106 3.59 18.72 4.17
CA LEU A 106 2.30 19.22 4.67
C LEU A 106 2.37 19.76 6.10
N GLY A 107 3.31 19.29 6.94
CA GLY A 107 3.58 19.84 8.27
C GLY A 107 4.03 21.30 8.25
N ARG A 108 4.56 21.79 7.12
CA ARG A 108 4.84 23.23 6.94
C ARG A 108 3.61 24.10 6.78
N ILE A 109 2.43 23.51 6.69
CA ILE A 109 1.19 24.21 6.42
C ILE A 109 0.19 23.92 7.52
N THR A 110 -0.18 24.95 8.27
CA THR A 110 -1.36 24.91 9.14
C THR A 110 -2.52 25.55 8.41
N LEU A 111 -3.60 24.80 8.23
CA LEU A 111 -4.81 25.24 7.54
C LEU A 111 -5.98 25.29 8.52
N ILE A 112 -6.40 26.47 8.89
CA ILE A 112 -7.48 26.72 9.86
C ILE A 112 -8.78 26.96 9.11
N GLN A 113 -9.74 26.08 9.29
CA GLN A 113 -11.09 26.22 8.72
C GLN A 113 -12.05 26.94 9.68
N ASN A 114 -11.86 26.80 10.99
CA ASN A 114 -12.68 27.43 12.02
C ASN A 114 -11.84 28.25 12.98
N ILE A 115 -11.91 29.58 12.85
CA ILE A 115 -11.17 30.53 13.68
C ILE A 115 -11.88 30.87 15.01
N SER A 116 -13.03 30.30 15.31
CA SER A 116 -13.81 30.64 16.51
C SER A 116 -13.33 29.91 17.78
N ASP A 117 -12.67 28.78 17.64
CA ASP A 117 -12.13 27.95 18.71
C ASP A 117 -10.60 28.01 18.77
N MET A 118 -10.07 28.83 19.70
CA MET A 118 -8.64 29.03 19.87
C MET A 118 -7.90 27.76 20.32
N GLN A 119 -8.58 26.89 21.07
CA GLN A 119 -7.99 25.62 21.50
C GLN A 119 -7.73 24.74 20.28
N THR A 120 -8.73 24.57 19.42
CA THR A 120 -8.60 23.80 18.17
C THR A 120 -7.53 24.42 17.27
N VAL A 121 -7.53 25.73 17.05
CA VAL A 121 -6.51 26.42 16.26
C VAL A 121 -5.09 26.11 16.75
N GLY A 122 -4.87 26.16 18.07
CA GLY A 122 -3.57 25.90 18.66
C GLY A 122 -3.17 24.43 18.58
N VAL A 123 -4.14 23.51 18.72
CA VAL A 123 -3.90 22.07 18.58
C VAL A 123 -3.53 21.71 17.14
N GLU A 124 -4.26 22.20 16.15
CA GLU A 124 -3.97 21.97 14.74
C GLU A 124 -2.55 22.46 14.39
N HIS A 125 -2.20 23.67 14.81
CA HIS A 125 -0.85 24.19 14.61
C HIS A 125 0.22 23.36 15.33
N TYR A 126 -0.04 22.98 16.59
CA TYR A 126 0.89 22.14 17.35
C TYR A 126 1.13 20.79 16.67
N MET A 127 0.07 20.10 16.25
CA MET A 127 0.20 18.83 15.55
C MET A 127 1.03 18.97 14.27
N ASP A 128 0.79 20.02 13.49
CA ASP A 128 1.50 20.23 12.22
C ASP A 128 3.01 20.38 12.40
N ILE A 129 3.46 21.07 13.45
CA ILE A 129 4.89 21.26 13.73
C ILE A 129 5.53 20.10 14.51
N HIS A 130 4.73 19.14 15.01
CA HIS A 130 5.18 17.98 15.80
C HIS A 130 4.88 16.63 15.16
N GLY A 131 4.76 16.56 13.83
CA GLY A 131 4.64 15.31 13.09
C GLY A 131 3.22 14.74 13.00
N GLY A 132 2.19 15.60 13.17
CA GLY A 132 0.79 15.25 12.86
C GLY A 132 -0.01 14.63 14.02
N CYS A 133 0.59 14.44 15.19
CA CYS A 133 -0.10 13.85 16.34
C CYS A 133 0.17 14.58 17.66
N CYS A 134 -0.72 14.41 18.63
CA CYS A 134 -0.52 14.86 20.01
C CYS A 134 -1.19 13.88 20.98
N SER A 135 -0.68 13.83 22.21
CA SER A 135 -1.31 13.08 23.29
C SER A 135 -2.59 13.76 23.80
N ASN A 136 -3.42 13.02 24.55
CA ASN A 136 -4.61 13.58 25.18
C ASN A 136 -4.29 14.72 26.18
N GLU A 137 -3.10 14.69 26.80
CA GLU A 137 -2.64 15.74 27.72
C GLU A 137 -2.27 17.01 26.96
N GLU A 138 -1.49 16.88 25.88
CA GLU A 138 -1.12 17.99 25.01
C GLU A 138 -2.34 18.63 24.32
N TYR A 139 -3.31 17.80 23.90
CA TYR A 139 -4.58 18.28 23.34
C TYR A 139 -5.35 19.17 24.31
N ARG A 140 -5.37 18.81 25.61
CA ARG A 140 -6.12 19.51 26.68
C ARG A 140 -5.31 20.61 27.33
N ASP A 141 -4.05 20.79 27.00
CA ASP A 141 -3.20 21.83 27.60
C ASP A 141 -3.78 23.23 27.28
N PRO A 142 -4.07 24.04 28.28
CA PRO A 142 -4.57 25.42 28.09
C PRO A 142 -3.64 26.30 27.24
N LYS A 143 -2.35 25.96 27.15
CA LYS A 143 -1.38 26.64 26.28
C LYS A 143 -1.80 26.62 24.83
N ARG A 144 -2.49 25.58 24.39
CA ARG A 144 -2.96 25.47 22.98
C ARG A 144 -3.83 26.64 22.60
N ALA A 145 -4.74 27.08 23.48
CA ALA A 145 -5.57 28.26 23.23
C ALA A 145 -4.77 29.59 23.21
N GLU A 146 -3.68 29.66 23.94
CA GLU A 146 -2.79 30.84 23.92
C GLU A 146 -1.98 30.84 22.59
N GLU A 147 -1.46 29.69 22.18
CA GLU A 147 -0.77 29.53 20.91
C GLU A 147 -1.69 29.83 19.73
N GLY A 148 -2.92 29.32 19.73
CA GLY A 148 -3.91 29.65 18.71
C GLY A 148 -4.20 31.16 18.60
N ARG A 149 -4.34 31.86 19.73
CA ARG A 149 -4.46 33.33 19.73
C ARG A 149 -3.21 34.01 19.18
N ALA A 150 -2.03 33.54 19.58
CA ALA A 150 -0.76 34.09 19.12
C ALA A 150 -0.60 33.90 17.59
N LEU A 151 -0.95 32.71 17.08
CA LEU A 151 -0.92 32.42 15.66
C LEU A 151 -1.82 33.37 14.87
N LEU A 152 -3.10 33.51 15.26
CA LEU A 152 -4.03 34.43 14.58
C LEU A 152 -3.62 35.90 14.70
N ASN A 153 -3.06 36.30 15.83
CA ASN A 153 -2.58 37.68 16.05
C ASN A 153 -1.27 37.99 15.31
N SER A 154 -0.54 36.97 14.83
CA SER A 154 0.71 37.14 14.09
C SER A 154 0.54 37.89 12.76
N LYS A 155 -0.69 37.95 12.23
CA LYS A 155 -1.05 38.55 10.93
C LYS A 155 -0.29 37.93 9.75
N ARG A 156 0.29 36.73 9.94
CA ARG A 156 0.98 35.97 8.88
C ARG A 156 0.03 35.04 8.11
N GLY A 157 -1.23 34.93 8.57
CA GLY A 157 -2.24 34.08 7.91
C GLY A 157 -2.62 34.61 6.53
N ILE A 158 -2.77 33.69 5.60
CA ILE A 158 -3.12 33.94 4.20
C ILE A 158 -4.48 33.27 3.94
N TRP A 159 -5.47 34.07 3.55
CA TRP A 159 -6.77 33.53 3.16
C TRP A 159 -6.68 32.81 1.82
N THR A 160 -7.19 31.59 1.77
CA THR A 160 -7.32 30.77 0.56
C THR A 160 -8.76 30.30 0.40
N ASP A 161 -9.10 29.70 -0.72
CA ASP A 161 -10.42 29.04 -0.93
C ASP A 161 -10.66 27.87 0.03
N TYR A 162 -9.60 27.38 0.71
CA TYR A 162 -9.63 26.21 1.58
C TYR A 162 -9.58 26.55 3.08
N GLY A 163 -9.32 27.80 3.44
CA GLY A 163 -9.23 28.28 4.80
C GLY A 163 -8.11 29.31 5.00
N LEU A 164 -7.85 29.65 6.26
CA LEU A 164 -6.75 30.52 6.66
C LEU A 164 -5.47 29.71 6.81
N MET A 165 -4.54 29.90 5.91
CA MET A 165 -3.28 29.17 5.83
C MET A 165 -2.15 29.91 6.52
N PHE A 166 -1.33 29.20 7.30
CA PHE A 166 -0.07 29.65 7.86
C PHE A 166 1.08 28.79 7.36
N ILE A 167 2.25 29.41 7.19
CA ILE A 167 3.48 28.69 6.89
C ILE A 167 4.29 28.54 8.16
N ASN A 168 4.65 27.31 8.50
CA ASN A 168 5.42 26.94 9.67
C ASN A 168 6.92 26.98 9.30
N ASP A 169 7.57 28.11 9.52
CA ASP A 169 8.98 28.32 9.17
C ASP A 169 9.93 27.46 10.02
N GLU A 170 9.47 26.98 11.19
CA GLU A 170 10.19 26.06 12.08
C GLU A 170 10.31 24.64 11.52
N VAL A 171 9.42 24.21 10.63
CA VAL A 171 9.49 22.92 9.94
C VAL A 171 10.39 23.09 8.72
N PRO A 172 11.52 22.37 8.62
CA PRO A 172 12.41 22.49 7.48
C PRO A 172 11.74 22.03 6.19
N TRP A 173 12.12 22.63 5.07
CA TRP A 173 11.74 22.14 3.76
C TRP A 173 12.60 20.94 3.38
N GLU A 174 11.97 19.85 2.98
CA GLU A 174 12.65 18.67 2.47
C GLU A 174 12.37 18.52 0.97
N GLU A 175 13.41 18.50 0.15
CA GLU A 175 13.29 18.19 -1.27
C GLU A 175 13.42 16.69 -1.45
N VAL A 176 12.26 15.97 -1.33
CA VAL A 176 12.19 14.52 -1.41
C VAL A 176 12.21 14.03 -2.86
N TYR A 177 11.51 14.74 -3.75
CA TYR A 177 11.50 14.47 -5.18
C TYR A 177 12.47 15.38 -5.94
N ASN A 178 13.44 14.76 -6.59
CA ASN A 178 14.50 15.47 -7.31
C ASN A 178 14.22 15.72 -8.81
N GLY A 179 13.06 15.25 -9.31
CA GLY A 179 12.68 15.34 -10.73
C GLY A 179 13.19 14.18 -11.59
N ILE A 180 13.70 13.10 -11.00
CA ILE A 180 14.22 11.91 -11.70
C ILE A 180 13.52 10.64 -11.19
N THR A 181 13.75 10.28 -9.93
CA THR A 181 13.23 9.07 -9.30
C THR A 181 12.14 9.43 -8.29
N PHE A 182 11.04 8.68 -8.30
CA PHE A 182 9.92 8.95 -7.40
C PHE A 182 10.18 8.40 -6.00
N PRO A 183 9.89 9.20 -4.94
CA PRO A 183 9.94 8.71 -3.58
C PRO A 183 8.88 7.63 -3.34
N GLU A 184 9.15 6.74 -2.40
CA GLU A 184 8.11 5.81 -1.90
C GLU A 184 6.91 6.57 -1.36
N TYR A 185 5.70 6.18 -1.76
CA TYR A 185 4.47 6.86 -1.32
C TYR A 185 3.59 6.00 -0.41
N LEU A 186 3.89 4.71 -0.30
CA LEU A 186 3.21 3.83 0.62
C LEU A 186 3.72 4.09 2.04
N CYS A 187 2.80 4.38 2.92
CA CYS A 187 3.08 4.58 4.33
C CYS A 187 2.63 3.37 5.14
N GLY A 188 3.03 2.17 4.74
CA GLY A 188 2.86 0.96 5.54
C GLY A 188 1.40 0.58 5.83
N GLY A 189 0.52 0.71 4.87
CA GLY A 189 -0.78 0.05 4.91
C GLY A 189 -0.57 -1.47 4.88
N PRO A 190 -1.37 -2.26 5.63
CA PRO A 190 -1.20 -3.73 5.68
C PRO A 190 -1.50 -4.44 4.35
N GLU A 191 -1.95 -3.72 3.35
CA GLU A 191 -2.50 -4.27 2.11
C GLU A 191 -1.54 -4.20 0.91
N GLU A 192 -0.39 -3.53 1.03
CA GLU A 192 0.49 -3.27 -0.09
C GLU A 192 1.93 -3.65 0.21
N SER A 193 2.58 -4.27 -0.76
CA SER A 193 4.03 -4.49 -0.73
C SER A 193 4.73 -3.40 -1.52
N SER A 194 5.92 -2.99 -1.10
CA SER A 194 6.79 -2.15 -1.89
C SER A 194 8.19 -2.74 -2.00
N VAL A 195 8.77 -2.63 -3.19
CA VAL A 195 10.10 -3.13 -3.51
C VAL A 195 10.94 -1.98 -4.04
N ALA A 196 12.08 -1.76 -3.41
CA ALA A 196 13.08 -0.79 -3.85
C ALA A 196 13.99 -1.42 -4.91
N ILE A 197 14.12 -0.77 -6.05
CA ILE A 197 15.05 -1.11 -7.13
C ILE A 197 16.14 -0.05 -7.15
N CYS A 198 17.40 -0.45 -6.93
CA CYS A 198 18.53 0.45 -6.80
C CYS A 198 19.52 0.25 -7.94
N HIS A 199 19.88 1.32 -8.65
CA HIS A 199 20.91 1.33 -9.69
C HIS A 199 21.62 2.67 -9.76
N GLY A 200 22.95 2.68 -9.91
CA GLY A 200 23.74 3.89 -10.10
C GLY A 200 23.60 4.95 -8.99
N GLY A 201 23.29 4.54 -7.75
CA GLY A 201 23.05 5.43 -6.60
C GLY A 201 21.67 6.10 -6.61
N ARG A 202 20.74 5.63 -7.42
CA ARG A 202 19.34 6.03 -7.47
C ARG A 202 18.47 4.89 -6.97
N THR A 203 17.28 5.20 -6.47
CA THR A 203 16.28 4.23 -6.02
C THR A 203 14.92 4.59 -6.61
N GLU A 204 14.25 3.61 -7.17
CA GLU A 204 12.84 3.64 -7.57
C GLU A 204 12.07 2.58 -6.80
N PHE A 205 10.76 2.76 -6.70
CA PHE A 205 9.88 1.84 -5.99
C PHE A 205 8.82 1.31 -6.93
N VAL A 206 8.58 0.00 -6.86
CA VAL A 206 7.42 -0.66 -7.48
C VAL A 206 6.56 -1.28 -6.40
N TYR A 207 5.27 -1.45 -6.68
CA TYR A 207 4.26 -1.83 -5.68
C TYR A 207 3.52 -3.10 -6.11
N PRO A 208 4.11 -4.29 -5.89
CA PRO A 208 3.47 -5.56 -6.19
C PRO A 208 2.15 -5.77 -5.40
N PRO A 209 1.08 -6.29 -6.04
CA PRO A 209 1.06 -6.69 -7.44
C PRO A 209 1.02 -5.49 -8.39
N CYS A 210 1.92 -5.47 -9.37
CA CYS A 210 2.03 -4.39 -10.33
C CYS A 210 2.11 -4.90 -11.76
N GLU A 211 1.84 -3.99 -12.71
CA GLU A 211 1.95 -4.26 -14.14
C GLU A 211 3.43 -4.32 -14.57
N GLN A 212 3.75 -5.04 -15.63
CA GLN A 212 5.11 -5.13 -16.18
C GLN A 212 5.63 -3.74 -16.58
N SER A 213 4.76 -2.88 -17.11
CA SER A 213 5.07 -1.48 -17.44
C SER A 213 5.60 -0.67 -16.25
N SER A 214 5.14 -0.97 -15.03
CA SER A 214 5.64 -0.31 -13.82
C SER A 214 7.13 -0.61 -13.59
N ILE A 215 7.55 -1.85 -13.81
CA ILE A 215 8.95 -2.28 -13.71
C ILE A 215 9.78 -1.64 -14.82
N GLU A 216 9.28 -1.66 -16.06
CA GLU A 216 9.96 -1.05 -17.21
C GLU A 216 10.18 0.46 -17.02
N PHE A 217 9.19 1.18 -16.54
CA PHE A 217 9.33 2.61 -16.22
C PHE A 217 10.30 2.87 -15.07
N ALA A 218 10.37 1.99 -14.07
CA ALA A 218 11.34 2.11 -13.00
C ALA A 218 12.78 1.94 -13.54
N LEU A 219 13.02 0.92 -14.38
CA LEU A 219 14.31 0.69 -15.03
C LEU A 219 14.72 1.88 -15.92
N GLU A 220 13.79 2.42 -16.72
CA GLU A 220 14.05 3.59 -17.57
C GLU A 220 14.50 4.80 -16.73
N ARG A 221 13.80 5.10 -15.62
CA ARG A 221 14.16 6.22 -14.73
C ARG A 221 15.50 6.01 -14.02
N LEU A 222 15.83 4.76 -13.70
CA LEU A 222 17.13 4.38 -13.12
C LEU A 222 18.25 4.42 -14.16
N GLY A 223 17.91 4.25 -15.44
CA GLY A 223 18.87 4.09 -16.53
C GLY A 223 19.53 2.72 -16.50
N ALA A 224 18.82 1.69 -16.08
CA ALA A 224 19.24 0.30 -16.08
C ALA A 224 18.65 -0.43 -17.29
N ASP A 225 19.42 -1.37 -17.87
CA ASP A 225 18.98 -2.14 -19.03
C ASP A 225 18.13 -3.36 -18.62
N SER A 226 18.33 -3.87 -17.41
CA SER A 226 17.61 -5.03 -16.87
C SER A 226 17.57 -5.02 -15.32
N LEU A 227 16.72 -5.86 -14.74
CA LEU A 227 16.70 -6.08 -13.28
C LEU A 227 17.99 -6.73 -12.78
N ASP A 228 18.70 -7.48 -13.61
CA ASP A 228 19.98 -8.12 -13.26
C ASP A 228 21.09 -7.09 -12.95
N ASP A 229 20.97 -5.88 -13.47
CA ASP A 229 21.89 -4.77 -13.21
C ASP A 229 21.57 -4.01 -11.91
N CYS A 230 20.49 -4.37 -11.25
CA CYS A 230 19.93 -3.67 -10.10
C CYS A 230 20.11 -4.45 -8.81
N HIS A 231 20.19 -3.71 -7.70
CA HIS A 231 20.00 -4.30 -6.36
C HIS A 231 18.53 -4.12 -5.98
N ILE A 232 17.87 -5.24 -5.65
CA ILE A 232 16.44 -5.29 -5.32
C ILE A 232 16.31 -5.59 -3.83
N GLN A 233 15.45 -4.86 -3.15
CA GLN A 233 15.21 -5.03 -1.72
C GLN A 233 13.74 -4.78 -1.37
N MET A 234 13.15 -5.64 -0.55
CA MET A 234 11.83 -5.39 0.01
C MET A 234 11.88 -4.20 0.98
N SER A 235 11.03 -3.21 0.75
CA SER A 235 10.87 -2.06 1.64
C SER A 235 9.71 -2.29 2.63
N CYS A 236 8.58 -2.80 2.13
CA CYS A 236 7.41 -3.14 2.92
C CYS A 236 6.75 -4.40 2.37
N SER A 237 6.19 -5.23 3.24
CA SER A 237 5.47 -6.44 2.85
C SER A 237 4.08 -6.50 3.48
N ARG A 238 3.06 -6.79 2.65
CA ARG A 238 1.69 -7.05 3.12
C ARG A 238 1.54 -8.36 3.91
N PHE A 239 2.47 -9.29 3.76
CA PHE A 239 2.36 -10.64 4.33
C PHE A 239 2.74 -10.73 5.81
N GLY A 240 3.06 -9.60 6.45
CA GLY A 240 3.45 -9.58 7.85
C GLY A 240 4.80 -10.26 8.11
N LYS A 241 5.16 -10.33 9.39
CA LYS A 241 6.48 -10.85 9.81
C LYS A 241 6.62 -12.36 9.64
N SER A 242 5.53 -13.12 9.73
CA SER A 242 5.57 -14.59 9.70
C SER A 242 6.00 -15.14 8.34
N LEU A 243 5.69 -14.44 7.24
CA LEU A 243 6.10 -14.82 5.90
C LEU A 243 7.29 -14.00 5.36
N SER A 244 7.86 -13.08 6.15
CA SER A 244 8.92 -12.20 5.66
C SER A 244 10.13 -12.96 5.13
N GLU A 245 10.54 -14.04 5.80
CA GLU A 245 11.69 -14.85 5.37
C GLU A 245 11.42 -15.56 4.03
N VAL A 246 10.22 -16.13 3.85
CA VAL A 246 9.81 -16.78 2.60
C VAL A 246 9.74 -15.77 1.46
N MET A 247 9.14 -14.60 1.71
CA MET A 247 9.00 -13.55 0.71
C MET A 247 10.35 -12.92 0.33
N ASP A 248 11.24 -12.73 1.30
CA ASP A 248 12.60 -12.27 1.05
C ASP A 248 13.41 -13.31 0.26
N HIS A 249 13.22 -14.61 0.53
CA HIS A 249 13.86 -15.69 -0.21
C HIS A 249 13.39 -15.67 -1.67
N ILE A 250 12.09 -15.66 -1.93
CA ILE A 250 11.53 -15.60 -3.29
C ILE A 250 12.07 -14.37 -4.03
N LEU A 251 12.04 -13.19 -3.41
CA LEU A 251 12.51 -11.96 -4.05
C LEU A 251 14.00 -12.01 -4.39
N ASN A 252 14.84 -12.58 -3.52
CA ASN A 252 16.29 -12.62 -3.70
C ASN A 252 16.75 -13.72 -4.65
N ASP A 253 16.13 -14.89 -4.62
CA ASP A 253 16.58 -16.07 -5.34
C ASP A 253 15.84 -16.28 -6.69
N GLU A 254 14.54 -15.93 -6.75
CA GLU A 254 13.74 -16.06 -7.96
C GLU A 254 13.47 -14.70 -8.65
N GLY A 255 13.65 -13.60 -7.94
CA GLY A 255 13.56 -12.25 -8.48
C GLY A 255 12.20 -11.58 -8.35
N LEU A 256 12.15 -10.32 -8.83
CA LEU A 256 10.97 -9.45 -8.67
C LEU A 256 9.74 -9.98 -9.45
N GLU A 257 9.93 -10.60 -10.60
CA GLU A 257 8.82 -11.12 -11.41
C GLU A 257 8.10 -12.24 -10.66
N ALA A 258 8.84 -13.21 -10.11
CA ALA A 258 8.30 -14.30 -9.31
C ALA A 258 7.60 -13.78 -8.03
N PHE A 259 8.21 -12.83 -7.34
CA PHE A 259 7.57 -12.17 -6.20
C PHE A 259 6.27 -11.44 -6.58
N ASN A 260 6.23 -10.80 -7.74
CA ASN A 260 5.04 -10.13 -8.26
C ASN A 260 3.91 -11.12 -8.57
N GLU A 261 4.22 -12.31 -9.09
CA GLU A 261 3.24 -13.40 -9.29
C GLU A 261 2.62 -13.85 -7.97
N VAL A 262 3.43 -14.03 -6.92
CA VAL A 262 2.93 -14.34 -5.57
C VAL A 262 2.00 -13.24 -5.06
N CYS A 263 2.36 -11.98 -5.25
CA CYS A 263 1.51 -10.87 -4.87
C CYS A 263 0.18 -10.84 -5.65
N HIS A 264 0.20 -11.18 -6.95
CA HIS A 264 -1.02 -11.32 -7.75
C HIS A 264 -1.92 -12.48 -7.30
N ALA A 265 -1.35 -13.61 -6.93
CA ALA A 265 -2.11 -14.74 -6.38
C ALA A 265 -2.74 -14.37 -5.03
N ALA A 266 -1.94 -13.80 -4.14
CA ALA A 266 -2.39 -13.39 -2.81
C ALA A 266 -3.41 -12.23 -2.83
N ALA A 267 -3.39 -11.36 -3.83
CA ALA A 267 -4.37 -10.26 -3.96
C ALA A 267 -5.81 -10.76 -4.17
N LYS A 268 -5.99 -12.02 -4.57
CA LYS A 268 -7.31 -12.65 -4.72
C LYS A 268 -7.86 -13.18 -3.39
N ILE A 269 -7.01 -13.28 -2.36
CA ILE A 269 -7.38 -13.80 -1.04
C ILE A 269 -8.03 -12.67 -0.24
N PRO A 270 -9.23 -12.88 0.33
CA PRO A 270 -9.85 -11.93 1.23
C PRO A 270 -8.98 -11.68 2.49
N ASP A 271 -8.97 -10.49 3.02
CA ASP A 271 -8.16 -10.11 4.21
C ASP A 271 -8.38 -11.03 5.41
N ARG A 272 -9.62 -11.48 5.63
CA ARG A 272 -9.96 -12.42 6.70
C ARG A 272 -9.30 -13.79 6.58
N ASP A 273 -8.84 -14.17 5.38
CA ASP A 273 -8.25 -15.47 5.07
C ASP A 273 -6.71 -15.39 4.93
N LEU A 274 -6.09 -14.20 5.13
CA LEU A 274 -4.64 -14.01 5.05
C LEU A 274 -3.88 -14.79 6.13
N ASP A 275 -4.43 -14.90 7.36
CA ASP A 275 -3.81 -15.70 8.42
C ASP A 275 -3.86 -17.20 8.07
N LYS A 276 -4.95 -17.67 7.44
CA LYS A 276 -5.07 -19.03 6.92
C LYS A 276 -4.04 -19.30 5.83
N PHE A 277 -3.89 -18.36 4.88
CA PHE A 277 -2.87 -18.45 3.83
C PHE A 277 -1.47 -18.51 4.42
N THR A 278 -1.17 -17.61 5.35
CA THR A 278 0.13 -17.60 6.06
C THR A 278 0.41 -18.94 6.75
N ALA A 279 -0.58 -19.49 7.47
CA ALA A 279 -0.47 -20.76 8.14
C ALA A 279 -0.28 -21.93 7.15
N ALA A 280 -0.97 -21.93 6.02
CA ALA A 280 -0.85 -22.95 4.98
C ALA A 280 0.54 -22.95 4.31
N VAL A 281 1.10 -21.77 4.00
CA VAL A 281 2.46 -21.64 3.44
C VAL A 281 3.52 -22.18 4.42
N LEU A 282 3.41 -21.83 5.70
CA LEU A 282 4.34 -22.29 6.73
C LEU A 282 4.20 -23.81 6.98
N TYR A 283 2.99 -24.31 7.06
CA TYR A 283 2.70 -25.74 7.21
C TYR A 283 3.27 -26.57 6.04
N ALA A 284 3.12 -26.07 4.82
CA ALA A 284 3.65 -26.73 3.64
C ALA A 284 5.19 -26.63 3.51
N ASN A 285 5.85 -25.81 4.35
CA ASN A 285 7.25 -25.41 4.21
C ASN A 285 7.56 -24.93 2.78
N ALA A 286 6.61 -24.23 2.16
CA ALA A 286 6.76 -23.71 0.81
C ALA A 286 7.74 -22.54 0.80
N ASP A 287 8.75 -22.61 -0.06
CA ASP A 287 9.82 -21.62 -0.18
C ASP A 287 10.02 -21.09 -1.61
N THR A 288 9.24 -21.62 -2.58
CA THR A 288 9.25 -21.16 -3.97
C THR A 288 8.00 -20.38 -4.34
N SER A 289 8.10 -19.47 -5.30
CA SER A 289 6.96 -18.71 -5.83
C SER A 289 5.84 -19.60 -6.35
N CYS A 290 6.23 -20.68 -7.05
CA CYS A 290 5.31 -21.64 -7.62
C CYS A 290 4.46 -22.35 -6.54
N GLU A 291 5.09 -22.84 -5.47
CA GLU A 291 4.40 -23.49 -4.36
C GLU A 291 3.47 -22.53 -3.63
N VAL A 292 3.95 -21.31 -3.33
CA VAL A 292 3.16 -20.27 -2.67
C VAL A 292 1.95 -19.86 -3.50
N CYS A 293 2.10 -19.71 -4.83
CA CYS A 293 0.99 -19.43 -5.73
C CYS A 293 -0.04 -20.57 -5.75
N ARG A 294 0.39 -21.82 -5.77
CA ARG A 294 -0.51 -23.00 -5.73
C ARG A 294 -1.30 -23.06 -4.42
N ILE A 295 -0.64 -22.79 -3.30
CA ILE A 295 -1.32 -22.70 -2.00
C ILE A 295 -2.37 -21.59 -2.01
N ALA A 296 -2.04 -20.42 -2.56
CA ALA A 296 -2.99 -19.32 -2.69
C ALA A 296 -4.21 -19.69 -3.54
N GLU A 297 -4.02 -20.46 -4.63
CA GLU A 297 -5.05 -20.90 -5.56
C GLU A 297 -5.89 -22.07 -5.02
N SER A 298 -5.35 -22.83 -4.07
CA SER A 298 -5.99 -24.02 -3.47
C SER A 298 -6.26 -23.85 -1.97
N LEU A 299 -6.41 -22.61 -1.50
CA LEU A 299 -6.55 -22.31 -0.07
C LEU A 299 -7.78 -22.96 0.58
N GLU A 300 -8.82 -23.24 -0.19
CA GLU A 300 -10.00 -23.95 0.27
C GLU A 300 -9.72 -25.41 0.67
N LEU A 301 -8.63 -26.02 0.18
CA LEU A 301 -8.24 -27.40 0.53
C LEU A 301 -7.52 -27.49 1.88
N PHE A 302 -7.29 -26.38 2.53
CA PHE A 302 -6.73 -26.32 3.88
C PHE A 302 -7.81 -26.05 4.91
N GLU A 303 -7.75 -26.76 6.02
CA GLU A 303 -8.53 -26.47 7.21
C GLU A 303 -7.70 -25.61 8.18
N TYR A 304 -8.33 -24.60 8.76
CA TYR A 304 -7.65 -23.67 9.64
C TYR A 304 -8.45 -23.36 10.90
N ALA A 305 -7.85 -23.60 12.05
CA ALA A 305 -8.41 -23.26 13.35
C ALA A 305 -7.65 -22.04 13.95
N PRO A 306 -8.19 -20.81 13.78
CA PRO A 306 -7.49 -19.60 14.20
C PRO A 306 -7.27 -19.55 15.72
N GLY A 307 -6.07 -19.17 16.13
CA GLY A 307 -5.71 -18.96 17.53
C GLY A 307 -5.60 -20.23 18.37
N VAL A 308 -5.78 -21.41 17.80
CA VAL A 308 -5.62 -22.73 18.47
C VAL A 308 -4.15 -23.05 18.59
N ARG A 309 -3.65 -23.18 19.83
CA ARG A 309 -2.21 -23.27 20.12
C ARG A 309 -1.74 -24.60 20.64
N ASP A 310 -2.67 -25.47 21.05
CA ASP A 310 -2.37 -26.76 21.67
C ASP A 310 -3.51 -27.76 21.41
N ALA A 311 -3.26 -29.02 21.69
CA ALA A 311 -4.21 -30.11 21.47
C ALA A 311 -5.51 -29.95 22.26
N ASN A 312 -5.46 -29.44 23.49
CA ASN A 312 -6.65 -29.22 24.29
C ASN A 312 -7.60 -28.20 23.63
N ASN A 313 -7.07 -27.09 23.16
CA ASN A 313 -7.82 -26.07 22.44
C ASN A 313 -8.31 -26.59 21.07
N LEU A 314 -7.53 -27.45 20.41
CA LEU A 314 -7.91 -28.08 19.14
C LEU A 314 -9.11 -29.01 19.33
N GLY A 315 -9.09 -29.86 20.36
CA GLY A 315 -10.18 -30.76 20.66
C GLY A 315 -11.50 -30.02 20.94
N ALA A 316 -11.43 -28.93 21.70
CA ALA A 316 -12.59 -28.08 21.97
C ALA A 316 -13.09 -27.36 20.69
N TRP A 317 -12.21 -26.77 19.95
CA TRP A 317 -12.53 -26.05 18.71
C TRP A 317 -13.16 -26.98 17.65
N TRP A 318 -12.62 -28.20 17.51
CA TRP A 318 -13.10 -29.18 16.54
C TRP A 318 -14.51 -29.66 16.83
N LEU A 319 -14.82 -29.97 18.12
CA LEU A 319 -16.16 -30.30 18.53
C LEU A 319 -17.16 -29.20 18.20
N GLU A 320 -16.82 -27.96 18.50
CA GLU A 320 -17.72 -26.83 18.32
C GLU A 320 -17.89 -26.46 16.85
N ASN A 321 -16.79 -26.38 16.10
CA ASN A 321 -16.80 -25.76 14.74
C ASN A 321 -16.93 -26.79 13.61
N LYS A 322 -16.46 -28.04 13.81
CA LYS A 322 -16.54 -29.08 12.78
C LYS A 322 -17.68 -30.05 13.01
N LEU A 323 -17.92 -30.43 14.24
CA LEU A 323 -19.01 -31.38 14.57
C LEU A 323 -20.30 -30.67 14.99
N ASP A 324 -20.31 -29.35 15.13
CA ASP A 324 -21.45 -28.57 15.66
C ASP A 324 -22.02 -29.21 16.94
N CYS A 325 -21.10 -29.67 17.80
CA CYS A 325 -21.43 -30.45 19.00
C CYS A 325 -20.97 -29.69 20.25
N SER A 326 -21.95 -29.37 21.10
CA SER A 326 -21.67 -28.91 22.46
C SER A 326 -21.95 -30.01 23.46
N LEU A 327 -20.96 -30.33 24.29
CA LEU A 327 -21.17 -31.37 25.33
C LEU A 327 -22.07 -30.84 26.44
N PRO A 328 -22.97 -31.70 27.00
CA PRO A 328 -23.69 -31.38 28.23
C PRO A 328 -22.67 -31.07 29.36
N TYR A 329 -23.00 -30.09 30.22
CA TYR A 329 -22.12 -29.65 31.30
C TYR A 329 -21.62 -30.80 32.19
N GLU A 330 -22.46 -31.80 32.42
CA GLU A 330 -22.13 -32.99 33.23
C GLU A 330 -21.08 -33.91 32.59
N ILE A 331 -20.87 -33.80 31.27
CA ILE A 331 -19.89 -34.60 30.52
C ILE A 331 -18.64 -33.75 30.20
N ASP A 332 -18.87 -32.49 29.95
CA ASP A 332 -17.83 -31.50 29.51
C ASP A 332 -16.61 -31.48 30.46
N GLU A 333 -16.84 -31.47 31.78
CA GLU A 333 -15.80 -31.48 32.82
C GLU A 333 -14.92 -32.77 32.81
N PHE A 334 -15.42 -33.86 32.22
CA PHE A 334 -14.71 -35.16 32.19
C PHE A 334 -14.23 -35.54 30.79
N PHE A 335 -14.48 -34.71 29.79
CA PHE A 335 -14.03 -34.98 28.42
C PHE A 335 -12.55 -34.70 28.25
N ASP A 336 -11.83 -35.67 27.68
CA ASP A 336 -10.40 -35.53 27.37
C ASP A 336 -10.20 -34.78 26.08
N TYR A 337 -10.26 -33.44 26.16
CA TYR A 337 -10.04 -32.55 25.04
C TYR A 337 -8.62 -32.64 24.48
N GLU A 338 -7.62 -32.86 25.34
CA GLU A 338 -6.21 -32.97 24.96
C GLU A 338 -6.01 -34.25 24.12
N GLY A 339 -6.38 -35.40 24.64
CA GLY A 339 -6.24 -36.66 23.90
C GLY A 339 -7.07 -36.68 22.59
N TYR A 340 -8.23 -36.03 22.59
CA TYR A 340 -9.04 -35.88 21.38
C TYR A 340 -8.34 -34.98 20.36
N GLY A 341 -7.79 -33.84 20.76
CA GLY A 341 -7.07 -32.92 19.88
C GLY A 341 -5.76 -33.51 19.35
N GLU A 342 -5.01 -34.29 20.17
CA GLU A 342 -3.84 -35.04 19.69
C GLU A 342 -4.26 -36.03 18.58
N SER A 343 -5.34 -36.75 18.77
CA SER A 343 -5.87 -37.68 17.76
C SER A 343 -6.28 -36.98 16.46
N ILE A 344 -6.83 -35.76 16.55
CA ILE A 344 -7.18 -34.95 15.38
C ILE A 344 -5.90 -34.53 14.64
N ALA A 345 -4.91 -34.00 15.36
CA ALA A 345 -3.66 -33.55 14.76
C ALA A 345 -2.91 -34.69 14.05
N GLU A 346 -2.83 -35.87 14.70
CA GLU A 346 -2.20 -37.06 14.12
C GLU A 346 -2.97 -37.61 12.90
N ASN A 347 -4.29 -37.71 13.00
CA ASN A 347 -5.11 -38.31 11.90
C ASN A 347 -5.20 -37.43 10.66
N ASN A 348 -5.01 -36.10 10.80
CA ASN A 348 -5.07 -35.15 9.69
C ASN A 348 -3.66 -34.64 9.27
N ASP A 349 -2.61 -35.21 9.85
CA ASP A 349 -1.21 -34.76 9.61
C ASP A 349 -1.04 -33.24 9.74
N GLY A 350 -1.71 -32.65 10.74
CA GLY A 350 -1.81 -31.22 10.91
C GLY A 350 -0.78 -30.66 11.88
N GLU A 351 -0.51 -29.36 11.78
CA GLU A 351 0.53 -28.66 12.53
C GLU A 351 -0.02 -27.42 13.25
N PHE A 352 0.57 -27.14 14.44
CA PHE A 352 0.35 -25.89 15.17
C PHE A 352 1.35 -24.85 14.72
N VAL A 353 0.89 -23.84 13.98
CA VAL A 353 1.72 -22.75 13.50
C VAL A 353 1.77 -21.64 14.54
N GLU A 354 2.96 -21.30 15.01
CA GLU A 354 3.17 -20.33 16.09
C GLU A 354 2.55 -18.96 15.75
N GLY A 355 1.73 -18.47 16.67
CA GLY A 355 1.08 -17.16 16.56
C GLY A 355 -0.16 -17.11 15.67
N LEU A 356 -0.43 -18.16 14.88
CA LEU A 356 -1.56 -18.21 13.93
C LEU A 356 -2.66 -19.19 14.39
N GLY A 357 -2.33 -20.47 14.49
CA GLY A 357 -3.32 -21.47 14.86
C GLY A 357 -2.92 -22.87 14.41
N PHE A 358 -3.91 -23.76 14.30
CA PHE A 358 -3.73 -25.11 13.76
C PHE A 358 -4.15 -25.14 12.30
N VAL A 359 -3.40 -25.86 11.48
CA VAL A 359 -3.66 -26.04 10.05
C VAL A 359 -3.47 -27.51 9.66
N CYS A 360 -4.31 -28.00 8.78
CA CYS A 360 -4.18 -29.33 8.15
C CYS A 360 -4.84 -29.30 6.76
N MET A 361 -4.71 -30.41 6.03
CA MET A 361 -5.45 -30.58 4.77
C MET A 361 -6.92 -30.92 5.05
N GLU A 362 -7.81 -30.53 4.13
CA GLU A 362 -9.19 -30.99 4.13
C GLU A 362 -9.24 -32.52 3.86
N GLU A 363 -10.24 -33.17 4.44
CA GLU A 363 -10.37 -34.65 4.33
C GLU A 363 -10.35 -35.13 2.86
N GLY A 364 -9.42 -36.03 2.56
CA GLY A 364 -9.26 -36.64 1.22
C GLY A 364 -8.23 -35.94 0.34
N TYR A 365 -7.60 -34.86 0.81
CA TYR A 365 -6.51 -34.17 0.10
C TYR A 365 -5.18 -34.27 0.87
N THR A 366 -4.09 -34.16 0.13
CA THR A 366 -2.73 -34.17 0.65
C THR A 366 -1.96 -32.94 0.19
N LEU A 367 -0.86 -32.58 0.85
CA LEU A 367 0.03 -31.51 0.36
C LEU A 367 0.56 -31.81 -1.03
N GLU A 368 0.77 -33.10 -1.36
CA GLU A 368 1.22 -33.50 -2.70
C GLU A 368 0.20 -33.12 -3.78
N ASP A 369 -1.12 -33.20 -3.48
CA ASP A 369 -2.17 -32.81 -4.42
C ASP A 369 -2.15 -31.31 -4.73
N VAL A 370 -1.68 -30.49 -3.81
CA VAL A 370 -1.54 -29.04 -3.99
C VAL A 370 -0.22 -28.69 -4.65
N LEU A 371 0.90 -29.31 -4.23
CA LEU A 371 2.25 -28.91 -4.62
C LEU A 371 2.76 -29.58 -5.89
N GLN A 372 2.19 -30.73 -6.36
CA GLN A 372 2.63 -31.39 -7.58
C GLN A 372 2.11 -30.71 -8.85
N ASP A 373 2.94 -30.68 -9.90
CA ASP A 373 2.55 -30.22 -11.22
C ASP A 373 1.48 -31.14 -11.84
N MET A 374 0.31 -30.59 -12.18
CA MET A 374 -0.72 -31.28 -12.95
C MET A 374 -0.30 -31.55 -14.43
N ASP A 375 0.91 -31.21 -14.82
CA ASP A 375 1.42 -31.34 -16.20
C ASP A 375 1.83 -32.76 -16.60
N GLN A 376 1.69 -33.79 -15.75
CA GLN A 376 1.94 -35.18 -16.16
C GLN A 376 0.72 -35.95 -16.68
N GLY A 377 -0.43 -35.28 -16.87
CA GLY A 377 -1.73 -35.90 -17.18
C GLY A 377 -2.17 -35.91 -18.65
N MET A 378 -1.48 -35.30 -19.61
CA MET A 378 -1.91 -35.26 -21.03
C MET A 378 -0.92 -35.90 -22.05
N GLY A 379 -0.16 -36.86 -21.63
CA GLY A 379 0.79 -37.60 -22.48
C GLY A 379 0.48 -39.09 -22.57
N GLY A 380 -0.77 -39.47 -22.88
CA GLY A 380 -1.07 -40.89 -23.00
C GLY A 380 -2.50 -41.24 -23.42
N MET A 381 -2.87 -40.96 -24.67
CA MET A 381 -3.78 -41.77 -25.48
C MET A 381 -3.64 -41.43 -26.96
#